data_1e89a17d6ba454575715963eb9e2f240
#
_entry.id   1e89a17d6ba454575715963eb9e2f240
#
_cell.length_a   1.000
_cell.length_b   1.000
_cell.length_c   1.000
_cell.angle_alpha   90.00
_cell.angle_beta   90.00
_cell.angle_gamma   90.00
#
_symmetry.space_group_name_H-M   'P 1'
#
loop_
_entity.id
_entity.type
_entity.pdbx_description
1 polymer ?
#
loop_
_entity_poly.entity_id
_entity_poly.type
_entity_poly.pdbx_seq_one_letter_code
_entity_poly.pdbx_strand_id
1 'polypeptide(L)'
;MSSSKTNPRLQDLIAELKSVARETDAGVWRDVAERLEKPRRTHAEVNLGRIDRYADAETDETVIVPGKVLGSGVLTKGVTVAAVDFSGTAETKIDQVGDAVRMEEALSNNPEGSNVRVIR
;
A
#
# COMPACT_ATOMS: atom_id res chain seq x y z
N MET A 1 23.73 0.48 16.88
CA MET A 1 22.85 0.35 16.89
C MET A 1 22.06 0.61 15.89
N SER A 2 22.07 0.50 15.04
CA SER A 2 21.22 0.86 14.07
C SER A 2 19.93 0.23 14.12
N SER A 3 19.83 -0.81 14.79
CA SER A 3 18.56 -1.42 14.93
C SER A 3 17.62 -0.48 15.61
N SER A 4 18.15 0.50 16.22
CA SER A 4 17.32 1.49 16.81
C SER A 4 16.44 2.16 15.78
N LYS A 5 16.67 1.87 14.54
CA LYS A 5 15.82 2.42 13.50
C LYS A 5 14.51 1.70 13.36
N THR A 6 14.24 0.77 14.21
CA THR A 6 12.97 0.09 14.20
C THR A 6 11.82 1.10 14.28
N ASN A 7 10.88 0.98 13.37
CA ASN A 7 9.70 1.83 13.33
C ASN A 7 8.55 1.07 13.98
N PRO A 8 8.08 1.50 15.16
CA PRO A 8 7.01 0.77 15.86
C PRO A 8 5.74 0.65 15.04
N ARG A 9 5.38 1.70 14.29
CA ARG A 9 4.19 1.63 13.44
C ARG A 9 4.33 0.55 12.39
N LEU A 10 5.50 0.45 11.78
CA LEU A 10 5.72 -0.57 10.76
C LEU A 10 5.68 -1.96 11.34
N GLN A 11 6.26 -2.15 12.53
CA GLN A 11 6.22 -3.45 13.19
C GLN A 11 4.80 -3.86 13.54
N ASP A 12 4.00 -2.92 14.04
CA ASP A 12 2.61 -3.17 14.37
C ASP A 12 1.82 -3.52 13.12
N LEU A 13 2.07 -2.81 12.02
CA LEU A 13 1.40 -3.08 10.77
C LEU A 13 1.74 -4.48 10.25
N ILE A 14 3.01 -4.87 10.31
CA ILE A 14 3.41 -6.20 9.85
C ILE A 14 2.73 -7.28 10.68
N ALA A 15 2.68 -7.09 12.00
CA ALA A 15 2.02 -8.05 12.88
C ALA A 15 0.54 -8.16 12.56
N GLU A 16 -0.11 -7.04 12.31
CA GLU A 16 -1.53 -7.00 11.99
C GLU A 16 -1.80 -7.67 10.63
N LEU A 17 -0.96 -7.40 9.64
CA LEU A 17 -1.09 -8.02 8.34
C LEU A 17 -1.01 -9.55 8.44
N LYS A 18 -0.05 -10.04 9.23
CA LYS A 18 0.10 -11.47 9.42
C LYS A 18 -1.08 -12.08 10.16
N SER A 19 -1.59 -11.37 11.15
CA SER A 19 -2.73 -11.84 11.94
C SER A 19 -3.97 -11.96 11.06
N VAL A 20 -4.26 -10.91 10.28
CA VAL A 20 -5.42 -10.93 9.39
C VAL A 20 -5.26 -12.00 8.32
N ALA A 21 -4.05 -12.17 7.77
CA ALA A 21 -3.81 -13.20 6.77
C ALA A 21 -4.09 -14.59 7.32
N ARG A 22 -3.75 -14.83 8.58
CA ARG A 22 -4.04 -16.12 9.21
C ARG A 22 -5.53 -16.33 9.43
N GLU A 23 -6.23 -15.26 9.82
CA GLU A 23 -7.66 -15.37 10.12
C GLU A 23 -8.51 -15.52 8.87
N THR A 24 -8.10 -14.88 7.78
CA THR A 24 -8.89 -14.85 6.55
C THR A 24 -8.32 -15.71 5.44
N ASP A 25 -7.10 -16.23 5.65
CA ASP A 25 -6.38 -16.99 4.64
C ASP A 25 -6.10 -16.15 3.39
N ALA A 26 -6.01 -14.84 3.55
CA ALA A 26 -5.78 -13.91 2.44
C ALA A 26 -4.29 -13.80 2.15
N GLY A 27 -3.84 -14.45 1.08
CA GLY A 27 -2.43 -14.48 0.72
C GLY A 27 -1.86 -13.12 0.40
N VAL A 28 -2.69 -12.18 -0.08
CA VAL A 28 -2.20 -10.85 -0.42
C VAL A 28 -1.64 -10.13 0.81
N TRP A 29 -2.31 -10.25 1.96
CA TRP A 29 -1.82 -9.58 3.17
C TRP A 29 -0.55 -10.23 3.70
N ARG A 30 -0.42 -11.54 3.54
CA ARG A 30 0.83 -12.22 3.90
C ARG A 30 1.97 -11.74 2.99
N ASP A 31 1.73 -11.62 1.70
CA ASP A 31 2.73 -11.17 0.76
C ASP A 31 3.20 -9.75 1.10
N VAL A 32 2.26 -8.86 1.41
CA VAL A 32 2.60 -7.50 1.80
C VAL A 32 3.46 -7.51 3.06
N ALA A 33 3.07 -8.30 4.07
CA ALA A 33 3.83 -8.40 5.31
C ALA A 33 5.26 -8.84 5.06
N GLU A 34 5.44 -9.87 4.23
CA GLU A 34 6.76 -10.40 3.94
C GLU A 34 7.64 -9.39 3.23
N ARG A 35 7.04 -8.61 2.33
CA ARG A 35 7.79 -7.56 1.64
C ARG A 35 8.24 -6.47 2.60
N LEU A 36 7.40 -6.13 3.58
CA LEU A 36 7.72 -5.09 4.55
C LEU A 36 8.73 -5.56 5.60
N GLU A 37 8.91 -6.87 5.78
CA GLU A 37 9.92 -7.40 6.67
C GLU A 37 11.32 -7.30 6.10
N LYS A 38 11.44 -7.10 4.80
CA LYS A 38 12.75 -6.98 4.16
C LYS A 38 13.36 -5.62 4.47
N PRO A 39 14.66 -5.44 4.23
CA PRO A 39 15.30 -4.14 4.49
C PRO A 39 14.55 -3.01 3.80
N ARG A 40 14.50 -1.86 4.47
CA ARG A 40 13.73 -0.73 3.98
C ARG A 40 14.09 -0.33 2.56
N ARG A 41 15.37 -0.45 2.19
CA ARG A 41 15.83 -0.06 0.86
C ARG A 41 15.21 -0.91 -0.25
N THR A 42 14.62 -2.05 0.10
CA THR A 42 13.97 -2.91 -0.88
C THR A 42 12.45 -2.75 -0.88
N HIS A 43 11.92 -1.88 -0.03
CA HIS A 43 10.48 -1.61 -0.04
C HIS A 43 10.14 -0.86 -1.32
N ALA A 44 8.92 -1.06 -1.80
CA ALA A 44 8.48 -0.41 -3.01
C ALA A 44 8.49 1.11 -2.88
N GLU A 45 8.92 1.77 -3.93
CA GLU A 45 8.74 3.21 -4.09
C GLU A 45 8.14 3.39 -5.46
N VAL A 46 6.87 3.79 -5.49
CA VAL A 46 6.09 3.80 -6.72
C VAL A 46 5.58 5.21 -6.95
N ASN A 47 5.82 5.76 -8.15
CA ASN A 47 5.28 7.07 -8.46
C ASN A 47 3.90 6.95 -9.12
N LEU A 48 3.24 8.09 -9.26
CA LEU A 48 1.86 8.11 -9.75
C LEU A 48 1.75 7.66 -11.20
N GLY A 49 2.77 7.92 -12.01
CA GLY A 49 2.74 7.47 -13.40
C GLY A 49 2.64 5.96 -13.51
N ARG A 50 3.33 5.25 -12.62
CA ARG A 50 3.28 3.79 -12.63
C ARG A 50 1.91 3.30 -12.18
N ILE A 51 1.33 3.92 -11.18
CA ILE A 51 -0.01 3.55 -10.74
C ILE A 51 -1.02 3.80 -11.86
N ASP A 52 -0.91 4.95 -12.52
CA ASP A 52 -1.82 5.29 -13.60
C ASP A 52 -1.74 4.28 -14.75
N ARG A 53 -0.54 3.76 -15.01
CA ARG A 53 -0.34 2.82 -16.10
C ARG A 53 -0.99 1.46 -15.82
N TYR A 54 -0.89 0.97 -14.59
CA TYR A 54 -1.28 -0.39 -14.29
C TYR A 54 -2.61 -0.54 -13.56
N ALA A 55 -3.13 0.52 -12.96
CA ALA A 55 -4.40 0.43 -12.25
C ALA A 55 -5.56 0.38 -13.25
N ASP A 56 -6.63 -0.29 -12.83
CA ASP A 56 -7.83 -0.41 -13.66
C ASP A 56 -8.98 0.27 -12.93
N ALA A 57 -9.38 1.45 -13.40
CA ALA A 57 -10.44 2.20 -12.75
C ALA A 57 -11.82 1.60 -12.96
N GLU A 58 -11.96 0.71 -13.92
CA GLU A 58 -13.27 0.15 -14.23
C GLU A 58 -13.64 -1.02 -13.34
N THR A 59 -12.67 -1.64 -12.67
CA THR A 59 -12.94 -2.79 -11.82
C THR A 59 -13.13 -2.42 -10.37
N ASP A 60 -13.03 -1.14 -10.03
CA ASP A 60 -13.17 -0.67 -8.64
C ASP A 60 -12.18 -1.35 -7.70
N GLU A 61 -11.00 -1.68 -8.22
CA GLU A 61 -9.99 -2.35 -7.40
C GLU A 61 -9.26 -1.34 -6.51
N THR A 62 -8.70 -1.84 -5.42
CA THR A 62 -7.82 -1.06 -4.57
C THR A 62 -6.38 -1.38 -4.95
N VAL A 63 -5.59 -0.34 -5.19
CA VAL A 63 -4.16 -0.51 -5.47
C VAL A 63 -3.42 -0.59 -4.14
N ILE A 64 -2.61 -1.62 -3.97
CA ILE A 64 -1.82 -1.82 -2.75
C ILE A 64 -0.35 -1.62 -3.10
N VAL A 65 0.30 -0.68 -2.42
CA VAL A 65 1.73 -0.43 -2.60
C VAL A 65 2.44 -0.79 -1.30
N PRO A 66 3.24 -1.86 -1.29
CA PRO A 66 3.94 -2.27 -0.05
C PRO A 66 5.18 -1.42 0.18
N GLY A 67 4.97 -0.14 0.41
CA GLY A 67 6.01 0.84 0.59
C GLY A 67 5.46 2.24 0.50
N LYS A 68 6.16 3.11 -0.24
CA LYS A 68 5.84 4.52 -0.31
C LYS A 68 5.42 4.92 -1.71
N VAL A 69 4.42 5.79 -1.79
CA VAL A 69 3.97 6.38 -3.05
C VAL A 69 4.55 7.77 -3.17
N LEU A 70 5.18 8.04 -4.30
CA LEU A 70 5.83 9.31 -4.60
C LEU A 70 4.99 10.08 -5.61
N GLY A 71 5.10 11.41 -5.59
CA GLY A 71 4.21 12.28 -6.37
C GLY A 71 4.61 12.56 -7.80
N SER A 72 5.65 11.90 -8.32
CA SER A 72 6.07 12.12 -9.69
C SER A 72 5.04 11.53 -10.65
N GLY A 73 4.79 12.24 -11.73
CA GLY A 73 3.82 11.80 -12.73
C GLY A 73 2.41 12.30 -12.40
N VAL A 74 1.45 11.77 -13.14
CA VAL A 74 0.06 12.17 -13.04
C VAL A 74 -0.81 10.94 -12.85
N LEU A 75 -1.79 11.05 -11.96
CA LEU A 75 -2.81 10.02 -11.81
C LEU A 75 -4.11 10.56 -12.37
N THR A 76 -4.63 9.90 -13.41
CA THR A 76 -5.87 10.31 -14.05
C THR A 76 -7.03 9.40 -13.68
N LYS A 77 -6.74 8.26 -13.07
CA LYS A 77 -7.77 7.27 -12.76
C LYS A 77 -8.25 7.44 -11.32
N GLY A 78 -9.56 7.36 -11.14
CA GLY A 78 -10.15 7.49 -9.82
C GLY A 78 -10.11 6.17 -9.07
N VAL A 79 -8.96 5.84 -8.51
CA VAL A 79 -8.76 4.59 -7.78
C VAL A 79 -8.40 4.87 -6.33
N THR A 80 -8.63 3.88 -5.49
CA THR A 80 -8.17 3.92 -4.10
C THR A 80 -6.76 3.33 -4.05
N VAL A 81 -5.84 4.07 -3.47
CA VAL A 81 -4.45 3.65 -3.34
C VAL A 81 -4.12 3.52 -1.86
N ALA A 82 -3.74 2.32 -1.45
CA ALA A 82 -3.32 2.05 -0.07
C ALA A 82 -1.82 1.82 -0.03
N ALA A 83 -1.15 2.48 0.88
CA ALA A 83 0.30 2.37 1.01
C ALA A 83 0.71 2.54 2.46
N VAL A 84 1.96 2.18 2.75
CA VAL A 84 2.51 2.41 4.08
C VAL A 84 2.67 3.91 4.31
N ASP A 85 3.10 4.62 3.26
CA ASP A 85 3.30 6.06 3.38
C ASP A 85 3.13 6.72 2.01
N PHE A 86 2.92 8.04 2.01
CA PHE A 86 2.77 8.84 0.81
C PHE A 86 3.59 10.12 0.98
N SER A 87 4.22 10.59 -0.11
CA SER A 87 4.74 11.95 -0.07
C SER A 87 3.55 12.92 -0.07
N GLY A 88 3.75 14.13 0.42
CA GLY A 88 2.66 15.11 0.45
C GLY A 88 2.09 15.39 -0.93
N THR A 89 2.96 15.47 -1.94
CA THR A 89 2.52 15.70 -3.32
C THR A 89 1.68 14.54 -3.82
N ALA A 90 2.09 13.30 -3.49
CA ALA A 90 1.36 12.12 -3.93
C ALA A 90 -0.04 12.10 -3.33
N GLU A 91 -0.13 12.34 -2.03
CA GLU A 91 -1.41 12.32 -1.35
C GLU A 91 -2.37 13.35 -1.94
N THR A 92 -1.88 14.57 -2.16
CA THR A 92 -2.69 15.63 -2.73
C THR A 92 -3.20 15.26 -4.12
N LYS A 93 -2.33 14.74 -4.97
CA LYS A 93 -2.71 14.39 -6.34
C LYS A 93 -3.70 13.22 -6.38
N ILE A 94 -3.49 12.23 -5.53
CA ILE A 94 -4.40 11.08 -5.48
C ILE A 94 -5.79 11.53 -5.03
N ASP A 95 -5.85 12.38 -4.00
CA ASP A 95 -7.13 12.81 -3.45
C ASP A 95 -7.93 13.68 -4.42
N GLN A 96 -7.29 14.21 -5.44
CA GLN A 96 -8.00 14.98 -6.46
C GLN A 96 -8.85 14.11 -7.38
N VAL A 97 -8.50 12.83 -7.53
CA VAL A 97 -9.21 11.95 -8.45
C VAL A 97 -9.72 10.67 -7.78
N GLY A 98 -9.16 10.29 -6.65
CA GLY A 98 -9.54 9.06 -5.94
C GLY A 98 -9.31 9.22 -4.46
N ASP A 99 -8.79 8.17 -3.82
CA ASP A 99 -8.55 8.17 -2.38
C ASP A 99 -7.17 7.61 -2.06
N ALA A 100 -6.43 8.33 -1.21
CA ALA A 100 -5.18 7.82 -0.63
C ALA A 100 -5.50 7.36 0.78
N VAL A 101 -5.24 6.08 1.08
CA VAL A 101 -5.53 5.52 2.40
C VAL A 101 -4.30 4.84 2.96
N ARG A 102 -4.21 4.77 4.28
CA ARG A 102 -3.13 4.05 4.91
C ARG A 102 -3.37 2.55 4.78
N MET A 103 -2.28 1.79 4.79
CA MET A 103 -2.37 0.33 4.68
C MET A 103 -3.23 -0.24 5.79
N GLU A 104 -3.14 0.32 7.00
CA GLU A 104 -3.93 -0.12 8.13
C GLU A 104 -5.42 0.00 7.85
N GLU A 105 -5.81 1.08 7.21
CA GLU A 105 -7.22 1.31 6.88
C GLU A 105 -7.71 0.34 5.82
N ALA A 106 -6.88 0.10 4.80
CA ALA A 106 -7.23 -0.86 3.75
C ALA A 106 -7.41 -2.26 4.34
N LEU A 107 -6.52 -2.64 5.26
CA LEU A 107 -6.59 -3.93 5.91
C LEU A 107 -7.87 -4.07 6.73
N SER A 108 -8.23 -3.02 7.45
CA SER A 108 -9.43 -3.01 8.28
C SER A 108 -10.71 -3.07 7.43
N ASN A 109 -10.70 -2.38 6.30
CA ASN A 109 -11.87 -2.33 5.43
C ASN A 109 -12.01 -3.56 4.54
N ASN A 110 -10.92 -4.26 4.28
CA ASN A 110 -10.92 -5.38 3.33
C ASN A 110 -10.04 -6.51 3.86
N PRO A 111 -10.39 -7.09 5.01
CA PRO A 111 -9.53 -8.12 5.60
C PRO A 111 -9.40 -9.36 4.73
N GLU A 112 -10.34 -9.58 3.83
CA GLU A 112 -10.29 -10.72 2.94
C GLU A 112 -9.40 -10.51 1.74
N GLY A 113 -8.95 -9.27 1.51
CA GLY A 113 -8.02 -8.97 0.43
C GLY A 113 -8.59 -9.17 -0.95
N SER A 114 -9.90 -8.97 -1.11
CA SER A 114 -10.53 -9.17 -2.41
C SER A 114 -10.41 -7.92 -3.26
N ASN A 115 -10.33 -8.11 -4.56
CA ASN A 115 -10.29 -7.04 -5.56
C ASN A 115 -9.19 -6.03 -5.31
N VAL A 116 -7.97 -6.53 -5.11
CA VAL A 116 -6.80 -5.68 -4.91
C VAL A 116 -5.75 -5.97 -5.98
N ARG A 117 -4.97 -4.96 -6.30
CA ARG A 117 -3.85 -5.08 -7.22
C ARG A 117 -2.60 -4.56 -6.51
N VAL A 118 -1.58 -5.40 -6.41
CA VAL A 118 -0.31 -4.99 -5.80
C VAL A 118 0.57 -4.40 -6.90
N ILE A 119 1.02 -3.17 -6.68
CA ILE A 119 1.94 -2.49 -7.61
C ILE A 119 3.22 -2.17 -6.86
N ARG A 120 4.35 -2.53 -7.42
CA ARG A 120 5.64 -2.34 -6.77
C ARG A 120 6.73 -2.02 -7.76
#